data_b9d61e6ecdc10bdc46a84b7c2acf8e4e
#
_entry.id   b9d61e6ecdc10bdc46a84b7c2acf8e4e
#
_cell.length_a   1.000
_cell.length_b   1.000
_cell.length_c   1.000
_cell.angle_alpha   90.00
_cell.angle_beta   90.00
_cell.angle_gamma   90.00
#
_symmetry.space_group_name_H-M   'P 1'
#
loop_
_entity.id
_entity.type
_entity.pdbx_description
1 polymer ?
#
loop_
_entity_poly.entity_id
_entity_poly.type
_entity_poly.pdbx_seq_one_letter_code
_entity_poly.pdbx_strand_id
1 'polypeptide(L)' 'MKNQLIKLKEVLSITGLSRSYIYALAQQNLFPKPVKLTERSSAWVAAEVEAWIESRIAFRDGEAA' A
#
# COMPACT_ATOMS: atom_id res chain seq x y z
N MET A 1 -18.35 -2.46 -10.15
CA MET A 1 -17.47 -2.23 -9.02
C MET A 1 -16.07 -1.95 -9.49
N LYS A 2 -15.46 -0.96 -8.89
CA LYS A 2 -14.14 -0.52 -9.34
C LYS A 2 -13.02 -0.95 -8.39
N ASN A 3 -13.37 -1.64 -7.31
CA ASN A 3 -12.35 -2.04 -6.35
C ASN A 3 -11.60 -3.25 -6.87
N GLN A 4 -10.29 -3.10 -6.97
CA GLN A 4 -9.41 -4.18 -7.35
C GLN A 4 -8.50 -4.48 -6.18
N LEU A 5 -8.30 -5.76 -5.92
CA LEU A 5 -7.43 -6.19 -4.84
C LEU A 5 -6.14 -6.74 -5.42
N ILE A 6 -5.03 -6.43 -4.75
CA ILE A 6 -3.72 -6.91 -5.17
C ILE A 6 -3.05 -7.60 -3.99
N LYS A 7 -2.26 -8.60 -4.31
CA LYS A 7 -1.57 -9.38 -3.30
C LYS A 7 -0.28 -8.69 -2.85
N LEU A 8 0.24 -9.17 -1.74
CA LEU A 8 1.46 -8.61 -1.17
C LEU A 8 2.60 -8.55 -2.18
N LYS A 9 2.77 -9.60 -2.96
CA LYS A 9 3.85 -9.64 -3.94
C LYS A 9 3.77 -8.45 -4.88
N GLU A 10 2.58 -8.11 -5.31
CA GLU A 10 2.39 -6.98 -6.21
C GLU A 10 2.62 -5.67 -5.48
N VAL A 11 2.17 -5.58 -4.23
CA VAL A 11 2.41 -4.38 -3.43
C VAL A 11 3.90 -4.11 -3.30
N LEU A 12 4.68 -5.15 -3.02
CA LEU A 12 6.13 -5.02 -2.92
C LEU A 12 6.74 -4.57 -4.24
N SER A 13 6.22 -5.11 -5.34
CA SER A 13 6.73 -4.79 -6.66
C SER A 13 6.52 -3.32 -7.01
N ILE A 14 5.34 -2.79 -6.75
CA ILE A 14 5.02 -1.43 -7.15
C ILE A 14 5.52 -0.37 -6.17
N THR A 15 5.73 -0.73 -4.91
CA THR A 15 6.25 0.22 -3.93
C THR A 15 7.76 0.14 -3.78
N GLY A 16 8.34 -1.00 -4.09
CA GLY A 16 9.77 -1.21 -3.87
C GLY A 16 10.14 -1.42 -2.42
N LEU A 17 9.16 -1.59 -1.54
CA LEU A 17 9.42 -1.78 -0.12
C LEU A 17 9.47 -3.26 0.23
N SER A 18 10.08 -3.57 1.37
CA SER A 18 10.14 -4.93 1.83
C SER A 18 8.85 -5.33 2.54
N ARG A 19 8.64 -6.63 2.66
CA ARG A 19 7.48 -7.17 3.34
C ARG A 19 7.36 -6.65 4.77
N SER A 20 8.46 -6.72 5.52
CA SER A 20 8.47 -6.28 6.90
C SER A 20 8.12 -4.81 7.01
N TYR A 21 8.64 -4.03 6.08
CA TYR A 21 8.41 -2.58 6.11
C TYR A 21 6.95 -2.24 5.82
N ILE A 22 6.35 -2.95 4.86
CA ILE A 22 4.94 -2.73 4.54
C ILE A 22 4.07 -2.99 5.77
N TYR A 23 4.31 -4.12 6.46
CA TYR A 23 3.51 -4.43 7.63
C TYR A 23 3.76 -3.47 8.77
N ALA A 24 5.00 -3.04 8.95
CA ALA A 24 5.32 -2.07 9.99
C ALA A 24 4.61 -0.74 9.75
N LEU A 25 4.63 -0.27 8.51
CA LEU A 25 3.95 0.98 8.17
C LEU A 25 2.44 0.85 8.33
N ALA A 26 1.88 -0.27 7.91
CA ALA A 26 0.44 -0.48 8.03
C ALA A 26 0.02 -0.47 9.50
N GLN A 27 0.83 -1.07 10.36
CA GLN A 27 0.54 -1.11 11.78
C GLN A 27 0.56 0.28 12.41
N GLN A 28 1.35 1.17 11.85
CA GLN A 28 1.45 2.54 12.33
C GLN A 28 0.46 3.49 11.65
N ASN A 29 -0.43 2.94 10.85
CA ASN A 29 -1.40 3.72 10.07
C ASN A 29 -0.73 4.65 9.05
N LEU A 30 0.48 4.27 8.60
CA LEU A 30 1.23 5.04 7.61
C LEU A 30 1.18 4.40 6.23
N PHE A 31 0.48 3.29 6.11
CA PHE A 31 0.26 2.58 4.85
C PHE A 31 -1.10 1.91 4.94
N PRO A 32 -1.80 1.75 3.81
CA PRO A 32 -3.11 1.09 3.84
C PRO A 32 -3.03 -0.30 4.45
N LYS A 33 -4.03 -0.64 5.23
CA LYS A 33 -4.05 -1.95 5.87
C LYS A 33 -4.61 -2.99 4.93
N PRO A 34 -4.13 -4.23 5.04
CA PRO A 34 -4.63 -5.29 4.16
C PRO A 34 -6.07 -5.65 4.51
N VAL A 35 -6.80 -6.06 3.49
CA VAL A 35 -8.13 -6.61 3.64
C VAL A 35 -7.99 -8.12 3.82
N LYS A 36 -8.56 -8.65 4.87
CA LYS A 36 -8.48 -10.08 5.11
C LYS A 36 -9.57 -10.77 4.29
N LEU A 37 -9.14 -11.59 3.35
CA LEU A 37 -10.08 -12.29 2.48
C LEU A 37 -10.55 -13.61 3.09
N THR A 38 -9.61 -14.34 3.68
CA THR A 38 -9.88 -15.57 4.41
C THR A 38 -8.91 -15.61 5.56
N GLU A 39 -8.94 -16.69 6.34
CA GLU A 39 -8.01 -16.82 7.47
C GLU A 39 -6.54 -16.79 7.04
N ARG A 40 -6.27 -17.16 5.80
CA ARG A 40 -4.90 -17.28 5.33
C ARG A 40 -4.58 -16.38 4.15
N SER A 41 -5.53 -15.55 3.76
CA SER A 41 -5.36 -14.77 2.54
C SER A 41 -5.72 -13.33 2.79
N SER A 42 -4.82 -12.44 2.43
CA SER A 42 -5.04 -11.00 2.55
C SER A 42 -4.64 -10.34 1.25
N ALA A 43 -5.20 -9.16 1.02
CA ALA A 43 -4.88 -8.39 -0.16
C ALA A 43 -5.07 -6.92 0.18
N TRP A 44 -4.57 -6.05 -0.67
CA TRP A 44 -4.71 -4.61 -0.49
C TRP A 44 -5.62 -4.06 -1.56
N VAL A 45 -6.37 -3.03 -1.22
CA VAL A 45 -7.18 -2.33 -2.22
C VAL A 45 -6.23 -1.53 -3.12
N ALA A 46 -6.24 -1.83 -4.41
CA ALA A 46 -5.30 -1.22 -5.34
C ALA A 46 -5.40 0.31 -5.33
N ALA A 47 -6.62 0.83 -5.27
CA ALA A 47 -6.82 2.27 -5.26
C ALA A 47 -6.19 2.93 -4.04
N GLU A 48 -6.22 2.25 -2.90
CA GLU A 48 -5.61 2.78 -1.68
C GLU A 48 -4.10 2.82 -1.79
N VAL A 49 -3.52 1.77 -2.36
CA VAL A 49 -2.08 1.73 -2.57
C VAL A 49 -1.66 2.81 -3.55
N GLU A 50 -2.42 2.98 -4.62
CA GLU A 50 -2.15 4.03 -5.59
C GLU A 50 -2.23 5.42 -4.96
N ALA A 51 -3.24 5.64 -4.13
CA ALA A 51 -3.39 6.93 -3.46
C ALA A 51 -2.21 7.19 -2.52
N TRP A 52 -1.73 6.14 -1.86
CA TRP A 52 -0.58 6.28 -0.98
C TRP A 52 0.66 6.68 -1.79
N ILE A 53 0.87 6.02 -2.94
CA ILE A 53 2.00 6.36 -3.80
C ILE A 53 1.91 7.80 -4.27
N GLU A 54 0.71 8.22 -4.68
CA GLU A 54 0.50 9.60 -5.12
C GLU A 54 0.80 10.59 -4.00
N SER A 55 0.43 10.24 -2.77
CA SER A 55 0.70 11.12 -1.64
C SER A 55 2.19 11.25 -1.37
N ARG A 56 2.95 10.17 -1.58
CA ARG A 56 4.40 10.26 -1.41
C ARG A 56 5.05 11.10 -2.49
N ILE A 57 4.54 11.00 -3.70
CA ILE A 57 5.04 11.83 -4.80
C ILE A 57 4.74 13.30 -4.53
N ALA A 58 3.52 13.58 -4.09
CA ALA A 58 3.12 14.94 -3.77
C ALA A 58 3.97 15.51 -2.63
N PHE A 59 4.28 14.69 -1.65
CA PHE A 59 5.11 15.12 -0.53
C PHE A 59 6.51 15.51 -1.01
N ARG A 60 7.09 14.67 -1.88
CA ARG A 60 8.39 14.98 -2.46
C ARG A 60 8.35 16.29 -3.24
N ASP A 61 7.32 16.45 -4.08
CA ASP A 61 7.21 17.62 -4.93
C ASP A 61 6.97 18.89 -4.09
N GLY A 62 6.17 18.78 -3.06
CA GLY A 62 5.95 19.91 -2.16
C GLY A 62 7.20 20.31 -1.39
N GLU A 63 7.98 19.30 -0.99
CA GLU A 63 9.22 19.54 -0.27
C GLU A 63 10.28 20.16 -1.16
N ALA A 64 10.29 19.75 -2.42
CA ALA A 64 11.25 20.26 -3.38
C ALA A 64 10.97 21.71 -3.75
N ALA A 65 9.75 22.15 -3.55
CA ALA A 65 9.39 23.55 -3.80
C ALA A 65 9.87 24.40 -2.64
#